data_fcbe1d7450bb084f30bf27eeb889dceb
#
_entry.id   fcbe1d7450bb084f30bf27eeb889dceb
#
_cell.length_a   1.000
_cell.length_b   1.000
_cell.length_c   1.000
_cell.angle_alpha   90.00
_cell.angle_beta   90.00
_cell.angle_gamma   90.00
#
_symmetry.space_group_name_H-M   'P 1'
#
loop_
_entity.id
_entity.type
_entity.pdbx_description
1 polymer ?
#
loop_
_entity_poly.entity_id
_entity_poly.type
_entity_poly.pdbx_seq_one_letter_code
_entity_poly.pdbx_strand_id
1 'polypeptide(L)'
;GRAGRRGIDSKGYAYINYDKRVENSWYNDLFDLKPNNLKSSYSNSYGSVLNLNNKYGEKKGIEMIKKSFYSYQNNLKDKALETNYKAKLKVLNEMNYFTDLKKNKLLTETHRDNLILGIELLNENNDIEFCLMFLASGISTSKYEISVHDKYNDLLTKYLITQEKVNKLEAFSGVKNK
;
A
#
# COMPACT_ATOMS: atom_id res chain seq x y z
N GLY A 1 10.19 -18.28 -16.25
CA GLY A 1 8.88 -18.39 -16.90
C GLY A 1 8.80 -17.65 -18.24
N ARG A 2 9.91 -17.02 -18.70
CA ARG A 2 9.94 -16.33 -20.00
C ARG A 2 10.93 -16.93 -20.99
N ALA A 3 11.74 -17.88 -20.54
CA ALA A 3 12.69 -18.60 -21.36
C ALA A 3 12.08 -19.97 -21.74
N GLY A 4 11.19 -19.97 -22.70
CA GLY A 4 10.46 -21.16 -23.15
C GLY A 4 9.07 -21.33 -22.52
N ARG A 5 8.16 -21.96 -23.25
CA ARG A 5 6.78 -22.23 -22.83
C ARG A 5 6.64 -23.71 -22.48
N ARG A 6 6.20 -23.99 -21.27
CA ARG A 6 6.01 -25.37 -20.79
C ARG A 6 5.03 -26.12 -21.71
N GLY A 7 5.44 -27.29 -22.18
CA GLY A 7 4.61 -28.14 -23.04
C GLY A 7 4.56 -27.74 -24.51
N ILE A 8 5.24 -26.66 -24.91
CA ILE A 8 5.29 -26.19 -26.30
C ILE A 8 6.74 -26.16 -26.81
N ASP A 9 7.64 -25.52 -26.05
CA ASP A 9 9.03 -25.36 -26.45
C ASP A 9 9.89 -26.50 -25.84
N SER A 10 10.76 -27.10 -26.62
CA SER A 10 11.66 -28.17 -26.16
C SER A 10 12.83 -27.62 -25.35
N LYS A 11 13.22 -26.38 -25.59
CA LYS A 11 14.31 -25.66 -24.89
C LYS A 11 13.97 -24.19 -24.71
N GLY A 12 14.43 -23.62 -23.59
CA GLY A 12 14.39 -22.18 -23.31
C GLY A 12 15.82 -21.68 -23.12
N TYR A 13 16.09 -20.46 -23.55
CA TYR A 13 17.39 -19.81 -23.41
C TYR A 13 17.24 -18.58 -22.55
N ALA A 14 18.09 -18.45 -21.54
CA ALA A 14 18.21 -17.25 -20.72
C ALA A 14 19.64 -16.70 -20.88
N TYR A 15 19.75 -15.42 -21.19
CA TYR A 15 21.03 -14.73 -21.35
C TYR A 15 21.20 -13.77 -20.19
N ILE A 16 22.36 -13.82 -19.55
CA ILE A 16 22.74 -12.91 -18.46
C ILE A 16 23.84 -12.00 -19.00
N ASN A 17 23.63 -10.69 -18.92
CA ASN A 17 24.67 -9.74 -19.30
C ASN A 17 25.72 -9.70 -18.19
N TYR A 18 26.97 -9.97 -18.54
CA TYR A 18 28.10 -9.96 -17.63
C TYR A 18 28.57 -8.52 -17.36
N ASP A 19 28.55 -8.12 -16.10
CA ASP A 19 29.12 -6.85 -15.66
C ASP A 19 30.34 -7.12 -14.75
N LYS A 20 31.51 -6.62 -15.15
CA LYS A 20 32.77 -6.78 -14.41
C LYS A 20 32.74 -6.21 -12.99
N ARG A 21 31.78 -5.32 -12.68
CA ARG A 21 31.61 -4.71 -11.36
C ARG A 21 30.85 -5.62 -10.38
N VAL A 22 30.26 -6.68 -10.87
CA VAL A 22 29.51 -7.67 -10.07
C VAL A 22 30.41 -8.86 -9.79
N GLU A 23 30.42 -9.32 -8.53
CA GLU A 23 31.20 -10.48 -8.13
C GLU A 23 30.75 -11.75 -8.87
N ASN A 24 31.72 -12.59 -9.24
CA ASN A 24 31.44 -13.85 -9.96
C ASN A 24 30.57 -14.81 -9.16
N SER A 25 30.66 -14.79 -7.83
CA SER A 25 29.79 -15.57 -6.93
C SER A 25 28.30 -15.34 -7.21
N TRP A 26 27.90 -14.08 -7.46
CA TRP A 26 26.53 -13.73 -7.76
C TRP A 26 26.00 -14.40 -9.04
N TYR A 27 26.85 -14.52 -10.07
CA TYR A 27 26.48 -15.23 -11.32
C TYR A 27 26.32 -16.73 -11.09
N ASN A 28 27.16 -17.35 -10.27
CA ASN A 28 27.03 -18.76 -9.91
C ASN A 28 25.73 -19.02 -9.13
N ASP A 29 25.41 -18.15 -8.19
CA ASP A 29 24.16 -18.23 -7.41
C ASP A 29 22.91 -18.15 -8.31
N LEU A 30 22.97 -17.40 -9.42
CA LEU A 30 21.87 -17.33 -10.38
C LEU A 30 21.56 -18.68 -11.07
N PHE A 31 22.55 -19.53 -11.28
CA PHE A 31 22.34 -20.86 -11.87
C PHE A 31 21.78 -21.86 -10.86
N ASP A 32 22.07 -21.66 -9.59
CA ASP A 32 21.62 -22.52 -8.49
C ASP A 32 20.30 -22.06 -7.85
N LEU A 33 19.71 -20.97 -8.34
CA LEU A 33 18.45 -20.43 -7.84
C LEU A 33 17.31 -21.44 -7.98
N LYS A 34 16.85 -21.93 -6.85
CA LYS A 34 15.57 -22.63 -6.78
C LYS A 34 14.44 -21.66 -7.14
N PRO A 35 13.39 -22.12 -7.84
CA PRO A 35 12.23 -21.27 -8.10
C PRO A 35 11.70 -20.67 -6.82
N ASN A 36 11.67 -19.33 -6.77
CA ASN A 36 11.07 -18.64 -5.64
C ASN A 36 9.57 -18.94 -5.62
N ASN A 37 9.06 -19.26 -4.45
CA ASN A 37 7.62 -19.37 -4.26
C ASN A 37 6.96 -18.02 -4.56
N LEU A 38 5.90 -18.06 -5.34
CA LEU A 38 5.07 -16.87 -5.55
C LEU A 38 4.57 -16.36 -4.20
N LYS A 39 4.80 -15.09 -3.92
CA LYS A 39 4.24 -14.41 -2.75
C LYS A 39 3.20 -13.42 -3.22
N SER A 40 2.05 -13.38 -2.55
CA SER A 40 1.05 -12.36 -2.83
C SER A 40 1.58 -11.00 -2.41
N SER A 41 1.54 -10.04 -3.33
CA SER A 41 1.80 -8.63 -3.04
C SER A 41 0.52 -7.88 -2.61
N TYR A 42 -0.59 -8.58 -2.46
CA TYR A 42 -1.85 -7.97 -2.05
C TYR A 42 -1.72 -7.39 -0.64
N SER A 43 -2.08 -6.13 -0.50
CA SER A 43 -2.34 -5.49 0.78
C SER A 43 -3.80 -5.03 0.83
N ASN A 44 -4.41 -5.12 2.01
CA ASN A 44 -5.77 -4.62 2.23
C ASN A 44 -5.71 -3.11 2.46
N SER A 45 -5.24 -2.35 1.45
CA SER A 45 -5.08 -0.91 1.51
C SER A 45 -6.44 -0.18 1.59
N TYR A 46 -6.45 1.06 2.08
CA TYR A 46 -7.66 1.87 2.10
C TYR A 46 -8.24 2.08 0.70
N GLY A 47 -7.37 2.32 -0.31
CA GLY A 47 -7.79 2.43 -1.70
C GLY A 47 -8.41 1.15 -2.24
N SER A 48 -7.84 -0.02 -1.90
CA SER A 48 -8.41 -1.32 -2.29
C SER A 48 -9.77 -1.56 -1.64
N VAL A 49 -9.91 -1.24 -0.35
CA VAL A 49 -11.17 -1.38 0.40
C VAL A 49 -12.25 -0.48 -0.19
N LEU A 50 -11.91 0.79 -0.46
CA LEU A 50 -12.83 1.76 -1.05
C LEU A 50 -13.29 1.33 -2.44
N ASN A 51 -12.35 0.91 -3.30
CA ASN A 51 -12.65 0.42 -4.65
C ASN A 51 -13.56 -0.79 -4.65
N LEU A 52 -13.27 -1.78 -3.80
CA LEU A 52 -14.10 -2.98 -3.69
C LEU A 52 -15.49 -2.64 -3.18
N ASN A 53 -15.59 -1.74 -2.19
CA ASN A 53 -16.87 -1.33 -1.66
C ASN A 53 -17.70 -0.54 -2.67
N ASN A 54 -17.09 0.41 -3.39
CA ASN A 54 -17.77 1.20 -4.42
C ASN A 54 -18.31 0.31 -5.54
N LYS A 55 -17.55 -0.72 -5.94
CA LYS A 55 -17.89 -1.55 -7.10
C LYS A 55 -18.85 -2.70 -6.75
N TYR A 56 -18.73 -3.29 -5.59
CA TYR A 56 -19.40 -4.55 -5.26
C TYR A 56 -20.20 -4.51 -3.96
N GLY A 57 -20.05 -3.46 -3.16
CA GLY A 57 -20.61 -3.38 -1.80
C GLY A 57 -19.83 -4.22 -0.78
N GLU A 58 -20.13 -4.01 0.49
CA GLU A 58 -19.40 -4.61 1.62
C GLU A 58 -19.35 -6.13 1.58
N LYS A 59 -20.51 -6.78 1.46
CA LYS A 59 -20.60 -8.25 1.52
C LYS A 59 -19.77 -8.93 0.44
N LYS A 60 -19.93 -8.50 -0.81
CA LYS A 60 -19.20 -9.08 -1.94
C LYS A 60 -17.73 -8.72 -1.94
N GLY A 61 -17.38 -7.52 -1.46
CA GLY A 61 -15.99 -7.11 -1.25
C GLY A 61 -15.26 -8.04 -0.28
N ILE A 62 -15.89 -8.37 0.85
CA ILE A 62 -15.37 -9.32 1.84
C ILE A 62 -15.18 -10.72 1.24
N GLU A 63 -16.16 -11.21 0.48
CA GLU A 63 -16.04 -12.51 -0.20
C GLU A 63 -14.85 -12.56 -1.16
N MET A 64 -14.63 -11.48 -1.92
CA MET A 64 -13.51 -11.41 -2.86
C MET A 64 -12.16 -11.44 -2.15
N ILE A 65 -12.03 -10.74 -1.02
CA ILE A 65 -10.80 -10.75 -0.23
C ILE A 65 -10.53 -12.13 0.36
N LYS A 66 -11.55 -12.80 0.87
CA LYS A 66 -11.43 -14.16 1.40
C LYS A 66 -10.96 -15.17 0.35
N LYS A 67 -11.32 -14.96 -0.92
CA LYS A 67 -10.89 -15.79 -2.06
C LYS A 67 -9.54 -15.34 -2.66
N SER A 68 -8.85 -14.36 -2.08
CA SER A 68 -7.59 -13.86 -2.58
C SER A 68 -6.45 -14.86 -2.37
N PHE A 69 -5.43 -14.80 -3.24
CA PHE A 69 -4.21 -15.60 -3.08
C PHE A 69 -3.48 -15.28 -1.77
N TYR A 70 -3.58 -14.04 -1.29
CA TYR A 70 -3.07 -13.63 0.02
C TYR A 70 -3.73 -14.39 1.17
N SER A 71 -5.06 -14.54 1.16
CA SER A 71 -5.80 -15.31 2.15
C SER A 71 -5.36 -16.78 2.15
N TYR A 72 -5.24 -17.37 0.96
CA TYR A 72 -4.78 -18.74 0.77
C TYR A 72 -3.37 -18.96 1.31
N GLN A 73 -2.40 -18.10 0.94
CA GLN A 73 -1.01 -18.27 1.36
C GLN A 73 -0.78 -18.12 2.86
N ASN A 74 -1.52 -17.23 3.50
CA ASN A 74 -1.30 -16.93 4.91
C ASN A 74 -2.19 -17.74 5.84
N ASN A 75 -3.00 -18.67 5.32
CA ASN A 75 -3.97 -19.43 6.11
C ASN A 75 -4.77 -18.52 7.07
N LEU A 76 -5.04 -17.29 6.62
CA LEU A 76 -5.70 -16.30 7.45
C LEU A 76 -7.11 -16.76 7.71
N LYS A 77 -7.47 -16.84 9.00
CA LYS A 77 -8.84 -17.06 9.39
C LYS A 77 -9.67 -15.94 8.76
N ASP A 78 -10.65 -16.30 7.96
CA ASP A 78 -11.58 -15.40 7.26
C ASP A 78 -12.06 -14.22 8.12
N LYS A 79 -12.21 -14.46 9.42
CA LYS A 79 -12.62 -13.47 10.41
C LYS A 79 -11.62 -12.29 10.58
N ALA A 80 -10.32 -12.53 10.48
CA ALA A 80 -9.32 -11.47 10.65
C ALA A 80 -9.33 -10.51 9.46
N LEU A 81 -9.45 -11.04 8.22
CA LEU A 81 -9.56 -10.24 7.01
C LEU A 81 -10.85 -9.41 7.00
N GLU A 82 -11.96 -10.03 7.36
CA GLU A 82 -13.25 -9.36 7.46
C GLU A 82 -13.24 -8.23 8.49
N THR A 83 -12.68 -8.49 9.68
CA THR A 83 -12.55 -7.48 10.74
C THR A 83 -11.73 -6.29 10.28
N ASN A 84 -10.57 -6.52 9.63
CA ASN A 84 -9.72 -5.45 9.12
C ASN A 84 -10.41 -4.66 8.00
N TYR A 85 -11.12 -5.34 7.10
CA TYR A 85 -11.87 -4.69 6.04
C TYR A 85 -12.96 -3.76 6.60
N LYS A 86 -13.76 -4.26 7.54
CA LYS A 86 -14.83 -3.48 8.20
C LYS A 86 -14.26 -2.31 9.00
N ALA A 87 -13.14 -2.52 9.69
CA ALA A 87 -12.47 -1.46 10.43
C ALA A 87 -12.04 -0.32 9.50
N LYS A 88 -11.44 -0.64 8.35
CA LYS A 88 -11.06 0.35 7.34
C LYS A 88 -12.26 1.05 6.70
N LEU A 89 -13.34 0.33 6.42
CA LEU A 89 -14.60 0.96 5.96
C LEU A 89 -15.13 1.98 6.94
N LYS A 90 -15.07 1.68 8.24
CA LYS A 90 -15.50 2.60 9.28
C LYS A 90 -14.66 3.89 9.28
N VAL A 91 -13.33 3.77 9.21
CA VAL A 91 -12.43 4.93 9.09
C VAL A 91 -12.78 5.76 7.85
N LEU A 92 -12.95 5.14 6.70
CA LEU A 92 -13.30 5.82 5.45
C LEU A 92 -14.65 6.56 5.54
N ASN A 93 -15.63 5.99 6.25
CA ASN A 93 -16.91 6.62 6.46
C ASN A 93 -16.81 7.83 7.39
N GLU A 94 -16.12 7.71 8.53
CA GLU A 94 -15.90 8.80 9.48
C GLU A 94 -15.12 9.98 8.87
N MET A 95 -14.25 9.68 7.89
CA MET A 95 -13.48 10.68 7.16
C MET A 95 -14.17 11.17 5.87
N ASN A 96 -15.43 10.82 5.65
CA ASN A 96 -16.28 11.26 4.53
C ASN A 96 -15.82 10.83 3.14
N TYR A 97 -15.05 9.74 3.00
CA TYR A 97 -14.60 9.27 1.69
C TYR A 97 -15.72 8.72 0.79
N PHE A 98 -16.89 8.41 1.34
CA PHE A 98 -18.06 7.98 0.56
C PHE A 98 -18.91 9.15 0.07
N THR A 99 -18.87 10.28 0.75
CA THR A 99 -19.67 11.47 0.41
C THR A 99 -18.87 12.52 -0.34
N ASP A 100 -17.57 12.61 -0.10
CA ASP A 100 -16.65 13.52 -0.79
C ASP A 100 -16.08 12.84 -2.05
N LEU A 101 -16.66 13.17 -3.21
CA LEU A 101 -16.25 12.61 -4.50
C LEU A 101 -14.79 12.90 -4.86
N LYS A 102 -14.24 14.03 -4.43
CA LYS A 102 -12.84 14.39 -4.70
C LYS A 102 -11.90 13.50 -3.91
N LYS A 103 -12.13 13.33 -2.60
CA LYS A 103 -11.37 12.41 -1.76
C LYS A 103 -11.48 10.97 -2.26
N ASN A 104 -12.69 10.54 -2.60
CA ASN A 104 -12.97 9.21 -3.12
C ASN A 104 -12.13 8.93 -4.37
N LYS A 105 -12.18 9.82 -5.36
CA LYS A 105 -11.43 9.69 -6.61
C LYS A 105 -9.91 9.65 -6.36
N LEU A 106 -9.37 10.57 -5.57
CA LEU A 106 -7.95 10.61 -5.26
C LEU A 106 -7.45 9.30 -4.62
N LEU A 107 -8.20 8.77 -3.65
CA LEU A 107 -7.81 7.53 -2.96
C LEU A 107 -7.95 6.29 -3.84
N THR A 108 -8.93 6.26 -4.75
CA THR A 108 -9.15 5.10 -5.64
C THR A 108 -8.16 5.05 -6.80
N GLU A 109 -7.67 6.19 -7.27
CA GLU A 109 -6.68 6.26 -8.35
C GLU A 109 -5.25 6.01 -7.87
N THR A 110 -5.01 6.12 -6.58
CA THR A 110 -3.69 5.94 -5.98
C THR A 110 -3.64 4.67 -5.15
N HIS A 111 -2.77 3.76 -5.51
CA HIS A 111 -2.68 2.42 -4.89
C HIS A 111 -1.78 2.35 -3.64
N ARG A 112 -1.59 3.46 -2.88
CA ARG A 112 -0.69 3.51 -1.72
C ARG A 112 -1.43 3.64 -0.40
N ASP A 113 -1.01 2.85 0.61
CA ASP A 113 -1.65 2.77 1.92
C ASP A 113 -1.62 4.09 2.71
N ASN A 114 -0.53 4.86 2.61
CA ASN A 114 -0.32 6.09 3.39
C ASN A 114 -0.98 7.33 2.79
N LEU A 115 -1.77 7.19 1.75
CA LEU A 115 -2.31 8.32 1.02
C LEU A 115 -3.47 9.03 1.75
N ILE A 116 -4.15 8.35 2.67
CA ILE A 116 -5.21 9.01 3.47
C ILE A 116 -4.67 10.27 4.13
N LEU A 117 -3.52 10.18 4.80
CA LEU A 117 -2.91 11.32 5.46
C LEU A 117 -2.57 12.44 4.46
N GLY A 118 -2.02 12.08 3.30
CA GLY A 118 -1.72 13.03 2.23
C GLY A 118 -2.98 13.72 1.67
N ILE A 119 -4.08 12.97 1.49
CA ILE A 119 -5.35 13.53 1.00
C ILE A 119 -5.97 14.48 2.02
N GLU A 120 -5.94 14.14 3.31
CA GLU A 120 -6.44 15.03 4.36
C GLU A 120 -5.63 16.32 4.43
N LEU A 121 -4.30 16.23 4.35
CA LEU A 121 -3.42 17.41 4.31
C LEU A 121 -3.67 18.27 3.07
N LEU A 122 -3.88 17.66 1.89
CA LEU A 122 -4.24 18.38 0.67
C LEU A 122 -5.59 19.09 0.77
N ASN A 123 -6.53 18.52 1.52
CA ASN A 123 -7.83 19.16 1.75
C ASN A 123 -7.76 20.32 2.73
N GLU A 124 -6.89 20.24 3.73
CA GLU A 124 -6.72 21.28 4.74
C GLU A 124 -5.75 22.38 4.30
N ASN A 125 -4.93 22.13 3.29
CA ASN A 125 -3.88 23.05 2.83
C ASN A 125 -3.79 23.09 1.30
N ASN A 126 -3.73 24.32 0.77
CA ASN A 126 -3.53 24.56 -0.65
C ASN A 126 -2.04 24.67 -1.06
N ASP A 127 -1.10 24.42 -0.16
CA ASP A 127 0.33 24.47 -0.45
C ASP A 127 0.78 23.16 -1.13
N ILE A 128 0.82 23.20 -2.46
CA ILE A 128 1.18 22.07 -3.32
C ILE A 128 2.63 21.65 -3.07
N GLU A 129 3.55 22.58 -2.82
CA GLU A 129 4.97 22.26 -2.58
C GLU A 129 5.15 21.45 -1.32
N PHE A 130 4.46 21.82 -0.24
CA PHE A 130 4.47 21.07 1.00
C PHE A 130 3.86 19.68 0.84
N CYS A 131 2.75 19.57 0.14
CA CYS A 131 2.11 18.28 -0.12
C CYS A 131 2.99 17.35 -0.95
N LEU A 132 3.69 17.87 -1.97
CA LEU A 132 4.65 17.12 -2.77
C LEU A 132 5.86 16.68 -1.94
N MET A 133 6.40 17.57 -1.12
CA MET A 133 7.53 17.30 -0.22
C MET A 133 7.16 16.23 0.81
N PHE A 134 5.94 16.30 1.35
CA PHE A 134 5.41 15.31 2.29
C PHE A 134 5.22 13.94 1.62
N LEU A 135 4.62 13.89 0.44
CA LEU A 135 4.45 12.66 -0.32
C LEU A 135 5.80 12.03 -0.70
N ALA A 136 6.80 12.86 -0.99
CA ALA A 136 8.16 12.40 -1.27
C ALA A 136 8.88 11.88 -0.01
N SER A 137 8.71 12.52 1.14
CA SER A 137 9.34 12.13 2.41
C SER A 137 8.73 10.87 3.03
N GLY A 138 7.45 10.60 2.81
CA GLY A 138 6.73 9.43 3.29
C GLY A 138 7.25 8.08 2.75
N ILE A 139 8.23 8.13 1.85
CA ILE A 139 8.79 6.91 1.24
C ILE A 139 9.88 6.26 2.11
N SER A 140 10.49 6.95 3.11
CA SER A 140 11.63 6.38 3.85
C SER A 140 11.93 7.03 5.21
N THR A 141 10.98 7.24 6.08
CA THR A 141 11.20 8.03 7.30
C THR A 141 11.62 7.28 8.56
N SER A 142 11.94 6.01 8.51
CA SER A 142 12.26 5.26 9.75
C SER A 142 13.65 5.52 10.33
N LYS A 143 14.49 6.38 9.73
CA LYS A 143 15.91 6.54 10.16
C LYS A 143 16.47 7.97 10.21
N TYR A 144 15.71 9.01 9.90
CA TYR A 144 16.26 10.37 9.87
C TYR A 144 15.45 11.30 10.77
N GLU A 145 16.16 12.01 11.66
CA GLU A 145 15.61 13.22 12.29
C GLU A 145 15.44 14.27 11.20
N ILE A 146 14.19 14.67 10.96
CA ILE A 146 13.88 15.70 9.98
C ILE A 146 14.00 17.04 10.72
N SER A 147 15.06 17.79 10.44
CA SER A 147 15.08 19.21 10.79
C SER A 147 14.24 19.96 9.75
N VAL A 148 13.10 20.45 10.19
CA VAL A 148 12.21 21.26 9.35
C VAL A 148 12.59 22.72 9.52
N HIS A 149 12.78 23.44 8.40
CA HIS A 149 13.03 24.89 8.44
C HIS A 149 11.84 25.60 9.10
N ASP A 150 12.10 26.66 9.91
CA ASP A 150 11.09 27.37 10.68
C ASP A 150 9.85 27.81 9.88
N LYS A 151 10.06 28.14 8.61
CA LYS A 151 8.99 28.44 7.65
C LYS A 151 7.89 27.36 7.58
N TYR A 152 8.22 26.11 7.88
CA TYR A 152 7.30 24.97 7.76
C TYR A 152 6.78 24.45 9.10
N ASN A 153 7.09 25.10 10.22
CA ASN A 153 6.66 24.65 11.55
C ASN A 153 5.13 24.58 11.69
N ASP A 154 4.39 25.54 11.12
CA ASP A 154 2.93 25.52 11.12
C ASP A 154 2.37 24.34 10.33
N LEU A 155 3.02 24.01 9.21
CA LEU A 155 2.63 22.88 8.37
C LEU A 155 2.96 21.55 9.05
N LEU A 156 4.10 21.46 9.74
CA LEU A 156 4.46 20.32 10.55
C LEU A 156 3.44 20.10 11.68
N THR A 157 3.02 21.17 12.34
CA THR A 157 2.00 21.12 13.39
C THR A 157 0.67 20.59 12.84
N LYS A 158 0.21 21.09 11.70
CA LYS A 158 -0.99 20.57 11.02
C LYS A 158 -0.85 19.11 10.64
N TYR A 159 0.32 18.72 10.13
CA TYR A 159 0.62 17.32 9.83
C TYR A 159 0.47 16.42 11.06
N LEU A 160 1.08 16.79 12.17
CA LEU A 160 1.03 16.02 13.42
C LEU A 160 -0.40 15.90 13.95
N ILE A 161 -1.18 16.98 13.89
CA ILE A 161 -2.59 17.00 14.30
C ILE A 161 -3.40 16.03 13.40
N THR A 162 -3.21 16.11 12.08
CA THR A 162 -3.94 15.26 11.15
C THR A 162 -3.54 13.79 11.30
N GLN A 163 -2.25 13.52 11.51
CA GLN A 163 -1.74 12.18 11.78
C GLN A 163 -2.33 11.60 13.07
N GLU A 164 -2.39 12.40 14.14
CA GLU A 164 -2.98 11.98 15.41
C GLU A 164 -4.47 11.67 15.26
N LYS A 165 -5.19 12.49 14.49
CA LYS A 165 -6.61 12.25 14.17
C LYS A 165 -6.82 10.93 13.44
N VAL A 166 -6.03 10.65 12.41
CA VAL A 166 -6.08 9.39 11.66
C VAL A 166 -5.76 8.23 12.58
N ASN A 167 -4.67 8.30 13.34
CA ASN A 167 -4.24 7.25 14.27
C ASN A 167 -5.31 6.94 15.34
N LYS A 168 -5.96 7.95 15.89
CA LYS A 168 -7.08 7.79 16.85
C LYS A 168 -8.26 7.08 16.22
N LEU A 169 -8.63 7.45 14.99
CA LEU A 169 -9.72 6.81 14.25
C LEU A 169 -9.38 5.35 13.91
N GLU A 170 -8.15 5.07 13.50
CA GLU A 170 -7.69 3.70 13.24
C GLU A 170 -7.74 2.84 14.50
N ALA A 171 -7.21 3.35 15.62
CA ALA A 171 -7.24 2.65 16.90
C ALA A 171 -8.68 2.38 17.37
N PHE A 172 -9.56 3.39 17.31
CA PHE A 172 -10.97 3.26 17.67
C PHE A 172 -11.72 2.28 16.77
N SER A 173 -11.38 2.22 15.50
CA SER A 173 -12.01 1.33 14.53
C SER A 173 -11.43 -0.08 14.55
N GLY A 174 -10.32 -0.30 15.27
CA GLY A 174 -9.66 -1.60 15.37
C GLY A 174 -8.81 -1.97 14.15
N VAL A 175 -8.31 -0.97 13.41
CA VAL A 175 -7.33 -1.18 12.34
C VAL A 175 -6.01 -1.61 12.99
N LYS A 176 -5.52 -2.79 12.62
CA LYS A 176 -4.20 -3.27 13.05
C LYS A 176 -3.16 -2.77 12.06
N ASN A 177 -2.37 -1.79 12.47
CA ASN A 177 -1.16 -1.41 11.75
C ASN A 177 -0.13 -2.54 11.93
N LYS A 178 0.45 -3.02 10.84
CA LYS A 178 1.57 -3.96 10.86
C LYS A 178 2.89 -3.24 11.07
#